data_2e41f56423948c0b069a2ce9c74d2e27
#
_entry.id   2e41f56423948c0b069a2ce9c74d2e27
#
_cell.length_a   1.000
_cell.length_b   1.000
_cell.length_c   1.000
_cell.angle_alpha   90.00
_cell.angle_beta   90.00
_cell.angle_gamma   90.00
#
_symmetry.space_group_name_H-M   'P 1'
#
loop_
_entity.id
_entity.type
_entity.pdbx_description
1 polymer ?
#
loop_
_entity_poly.entity_id
_entity_poly.type
_entity_poly.pdbx_seq_one_letter_code
_entity_poly.pdbx_strand_id
1 'polypeptide(L)'
;MRTLLAARERNPDAALAVAMFCYRARCEVGALAAVLGGMDSLVFTGGIGEHSAVIRQEICQGLEHLGVVLDTDANTAHAPIVSRRGVACVVRVVRTNEDLMVARHTRAVLQGRAGTNDRRQQCKSA
;
A
#
# COMPACT_ATOMS: atom_id res chain seq x y z
N MET A 1 -12.34 3.42 -8.04
CA MET A 1 -11.32 2.92 -8.98
C MET A 1 -11.87 1.93 -10.01
N ARG A 2 -12.55 0.86 -9.63
CA ARG A 2 -13.08 -0.17 -10.58
C ARG A 2 -13.93 0.43 -11.70
N THR A 3 -14.86 1.35 -11.39
CA THR A 3 -15.69 2.05 -12.38
C THR A 3 -14.87 2.91 -13.33
N LEU A 4 -13.84 3.60 -12.83
CA LEU A 4 -12.94 4.42 -13.67
C LEU A 4 -12.12 3.54 -14.63
N LEU A 5 -11.59 2.42 -14.15
CA LEU A 5 -10.87 1.48 -15.00
C LEU A 5 -11.75 0.90 -16.11
N ALA A 6 -13.00 0.57 -15.79
CA ALA A 6 -13.95 0.06 -16.79
C ALA A 6 -14.37 1.11 -17.84
N ALA A 7 -14.36 2.39 -17.47
CA ALA A 7 -14.71 3.49 -18.37
C ALA A 7 -13.49 4.06 -19.14
N ARG A 8 -12.28 3.71 -18.76
CA ARG A 8 -11.03 4.32 -19.19
C ARG A 8 -10.87 4.43 -20.72
N GLU A 9 -11.25 3.38 -21.45
CA GLU A 9 -11.09 3.34 -22.93
C GLU A 9 -12.07 4.26 -23.66
N ARG A 10 -13.21 4.61 -23.03
CA ARG A 10 -14.30 5.34 -23.65
C ARG A 10 -14.48 6.75 -23.08
N ASN A 11 -13.82 7.05 -21.98
CA ASN A 11 -13.94 8.32 -21.27
C ASN A 11 -12.55 8.88 -20.93
N PRO A 12 -12.11 9.97 -21.60
CA PRO A 12 -10.82 10.58 -21.36
C PRO A 12 -10.67 11.12 -19.92
N ASP A 13 -11.74 11.58 -19.27
CA ASP A 13 -11.68 12.05 -17.90
C ASP A 13 -11.43 10.89 -16.93
N ALA A 14 -12.03 9.72 -17.19
CA ALA A 14 -11.76 8.51 -16.42
C ALA A 14 -10.30 8.06 -16.61
N ALA A 15 -9.77 8.12 -17.83
CA ALA A 15 -8.38 7.82 -18.12
C ALA A 15 -7.43 8.79 -17.39
N LEU A 16 -7.72 10.08 -17.43
CA LEU A 16 -6.95 11.11 -16.74
C LEU A 16 -6.97 10.90 -15.22
N ALA A 17 -8.14 10.62 -14.64
CA ALA A 17 -8.27 10.38 -13.21
C ALA A 17 -7.43 9.19 -12.74
N VAL A 18 -7.41 8.09 -13.49
CA VAL A 18 -6.55 6.91 -13.19
C VAL A 18 -5.08 7.29 -13.31
N ALA A 19 -4.69 7.98 -14.37
CA ALA A 19 -3.30 8.40 -14.59
C ALA A 19 -2.80 9.34 -13.47
N MET A 20 -3.63 10.31 -13.06
CA MET A 20 -3.32 11.22 -11.95
C MET A 20 -3.16 10.47 -10.62
N PHE A 21 -4.02 9.51 -10.35
CA PHE A 21 -3.92 8.68 -9.16
C PHE A 21 -2.59 7.91 -9.13
N CYS A 22 -2.25 7.22 -10.21
CA CYS A 22 -1.00 6.45 -10.31
C CYS A 22 0.23 7.37 -10.24
N TYR A 23 0.16 8.54 -10.90
CA TYR A 23 1.24 9.53 -10.86
C TYR A 23 1.49 10.04 -9.43
N ARG A 24 0.44 10.44 -8.72
CA ARG A 24 0.56 10.91 -7.33
C ARG A 24 1.12 9.83 -6.42
N ALA A 25 0.62 8.61 -6.51
CA ALA A 25 1.13 7.49 -5.72
C ALA A 25 2.62 7.24 -6.00
N ARG A 26 3.04 7.30 -7.26
CA ARG A 26 4.46 7.17 -7.65
C ARG A 26 5.31 8.30 -7.07
N CYS A 27 4.84 9.54 -7.13
CA CYS A 27 5.55 10.68 -6.53
C CYS A 27 5.77 10.49 -5.03
N GLU A 28 4.74 10.04 -4.29
CA GLU A 28 4.85 9.78 -2.86
C GLU A 28 5.84 8.65 -2.55
N VAL A 29 5.80 7.56 -3.33
CA VAL A 29 6.79 6.47 -3.19
C VAL A 29 8.21 6.99 -3.42
N GLY A 30 8.43 7.80 -4.47
CA GLY A 30 9.74 8.38 -4.75
C GLY A 30 10.21 9.32 -3.66
N ALA A 31 9.33 10.18 -3.14
CA ALA A 31 9.65 11.10 -2.05
C ALA A 31 10.03 10.35 -0.77
N LEU A 32 9.25 9.32 -0.40
CA LEU A 32 9.53 8.49 0.77
C LEU A 32 10.82 7.69 0.60
N ALA A 33 11.09 7.14 -0.58
CA ALA A 33 12.33 6.44 -0.86
C ALA A 33 13.56 7.37 -0.70
N ALA A 34 13.44 8.62 -1.14
CA ALA A 34 14.50 9.62 -0.95
C ALA A 34 14.75 9.93 0.52
N VAL A 35 13.69 10.11 1.32
CA VAL A 35 13.79 10.37 2.77
C VAL A 35 14.40 9.18 3.53
N LEU A 36 14.09 7.96 3.10
CA LEU A 36 14.58 6.73 3.72
C LEU A 36 16.01 6.35 3.27
N GLY A 37 16.55 7.02 2.26
CA GLY A 37 17.84 6.67 1.66
C GLY A 37 17.80 5.40 0.81
N GLY A 38 16.63 4.97 0.38
CA GLY A 38 16.37 3.76 -0.40
C GLY A 38 15.11 3.03 0.05
N MET A 39 14.84 1.87 -0.54
CA MET A 39 13.65 1.10 -0.25
C MET A 39 13.88 -0.40 -0.49
N ASP A 40 13.77 -1.21 0.55
CA ASP A 40 13.91 -2.67 0.46
C ASP A 40 12.57 -3.37 0.16
N SER A 41 11.47 -2.72 0.50
CA SER A 41 10.14 -3.30 0.29
C SER A 41 9.09 -2.21 0.01
N LEU A 42 8.23 -2.49 -0.98
CA LEU A 42 7.02 -1.73 -1.28
C LEU A 42 5.80 -2.61 -1.02
N VAL A 43 4.86 -2.13 -0.21
CA VAL A 43 3.67 -2.91 0.16
C VAL A 43 2.43 -2.28 -0.44
N PHE A 44 1.68 -3.07 -1.20
CA PHE A 44 0.33 -2.73 -1.65
C PHE A 44 -0.70 -3.41 -0.75
N THR A 45 -1.67 -2.64 -0.30
CA THR A 45 -2.71 -3.10 0.62
C THR A 45 -4.03 -2.36 0.37
N GLY A 46 -5.11 -2.79 1.03
CA GLY A 46 -6.43 -2.21 0.86
C GLY A 46 -7.07 -2.54 -0.49
N GLY A 47 -8.31 -2.11 -0.69
CA GLY A 47 -9.12 -2.53 -1.82
C GLY A 47 -8.50 -2.32 -3.20
N ILE A 48 -7.78 -1.21 -3.43
CA ILE A 48 -7.13 -0.93 -4.72
C ILE A 48 -5.81 -1.70 -4.83
N GLY A 49 -4.97 -1.62 -3.80
CA GLY A 49 -3.67 -2.26 -3.80
C GLY A 49 -3.74 -3.78 -3.91
N GLU A 50 -4.71 -4.39 -3.27
CA GLU A 50 -4.92 -5.84 -3.27
C GLU A 50 -5.52 -6.35 -4.59
N HIS A 51 -6.51 -5.64 -5.15
CA HIS A 51 -7.36 -6.18 -6.21
C HIS A 51 -7.11 -5.58 -7.61
N SER A 52 -6.15 -4.65 -7.77
CA SER A 52 -5.89 -4.03 -9.07
C SER A 52 -4.44 -4.21 -9.52
N ALA A 53 -4.19 -5.28 -10.28
CA ALA A 53 -2.89 -5.54 -10.90
C ALA A 53 -2.47 -4.38 -11.84
N VAL A 54 -3.44 -3.80 -12.57
CA VAL A 54 -3.22 -2.67 -13.48
C VAL A 54 -2.70 -1.44 -12.73
N ILE A 55 -3.33 -1.09 -11.62
CA ILE A 55 -2.91 0.07 -10.81
C ILE A 55 -1.52 -0.16 -10.22
N ARG A 56 -1.24 -1.36 -9.69
CA ARG A 56 0.11 -1.68 -9.20
C ARG A 56 1.16 -1.56 -10.29
N GLN A 57 0.86 -2.08 -11.48
CA GLN A 57 1.74 -1.98 -12.65
C GLN A 57 2.03 -0.50 -13.00
N GLU A 58 1.00 0.33 -13.10
CA GLU A 58 1.13 1.74 -13.45
C GLU A 58 1.85 2.56 -12.37
N ILE A 59 1.66 2.26 -11.10
CA ILE A 59 2.40 2.93 -10.01
C ILE A 59 3.87 2.56 -10.06
N CYS A 60 4.20 1.27 -10.27
CA CYS A 60 5.58 0.78 -10.27
C CYS A 60 6.36 1.16 -11.53
N GLN A 61 5.69 1.48 -12.63
CA GLN A 61 6.34 1.90 -13.86
C GLN A 61 7.16 3.17 -13.66
N GLY A 62 8.47 3.12 -13.97
CA GLY A 62 9.39 4.25 -13.78
C GLY A 62 10.07 4.26 -12.39
N LEU A 63 9.84 3.25 -11.55
CA LEU A 63 10.52 3.06 -10.26
C LEU A 63 11.64 2.01 -10.32
N GLU A 64 12.03 1.58 -11.51
CA GLU A 64 13.06 0.55 -11.73
C GLU A 64 14.42 0.97 -11.15
N HIS A 65 14.72 2.26 -11.17
CA HIS A 65 15.91 2.86 -10.56
C HIS A 65 15.96 2.71 -9.03
N LEU A 66 14.81 2.47 -8.38
CA LEU A 66 14.69 2.14 -6.96
C LEU A 66 14.67 0.62 -6.71
N GLY A 67 14.93 -0.20 -7.73
CA GLY A 67 14.90 -1.64 -7.65
C GLY A 67 13.48 -2.26 -7.70
N VAL A 68 12.46 -1.48 -8.04
CA VAL A 68 11.07 -1.94 -8.16
C VAL A 68 10.84 -2.49 -9.56
N VAL A 69 10.83 -3.81 -9.69
CA VAL A 69 10.52 -4.48 -10.97
C VAL A 69 9.48 -5.56 -10.73
N LEU A 70 8.30 -5.40 -11.34
CA LEU A 70 7.21 -6.37 -11.20
C LEU A 70 7.42 -7.61 -12.09
N ASP A 71 6.99 -8.74 -11.57
CA ASP A 71 6.69 -9.95 -12.33
C ASP A 71 5.23 -9.87 -12.80
N THR A 72 5.03 -9.87 -14.10
CA THR A 72 3.71 -9.65 -14.69
C THR A 72 2.72 -10.76 -14.34
N ASP A 73 3.17 -12.02 -14.33
CA ASP A 73 2.31 -13.18 -14.05
C ASP A 73 1.93 -13.20 -12.56
N ALA A 74 2.91 -13.01 -11.67
CA ALA A 74 2.67 -12.93 -10.25
C ALA A 74 1.75 -11.73 -9.89
N ASN A 75 1.94 -10.59 -10.56
CA ASN A 75 1.09 -9.42 -10.34
C ASN A 75 -0.35 -9.66 -10.80
N THR A 76 -0.54 -10.27 -11.96
CA THR A 76 -1.87 -10.61 -12.49
C THR A 76 -2.57 -11.65 -11.62
N ALA A 77 -1.82 -12.63 -11.11
CA ALA A 77 -2.33 -13.66 -10.20
C ALA A 77 -2.56 -13.13 -8.76
N HIS A 78 -2.29 -11.86 -8.46
CA HIS A 78 -2.39 -11.28 -7.13
C HIS A 78 -1.59 -12.07 -6.07
N ALA A 79 -0.41 -12.56 -6.45
CA ALA A 79 0.46 -13.31 -5.55
C ALA A 79 0.90 -12.44 -4.35
N PRO A 80 1.26 -13.04 -3.21
CA PRO A 80 1.75 -12.29 -2.04
C PRO A 80 3.04 -11.50 -2.32
N ILE A 81 3.87 -11.96 -3.25
CA ILE A 81 5.06 -11.27 -3.76
C ILE A 81 4.86 -11.12 -5.26
N VAL A 82 4.92 -9.89 -5.74
CA VAL A 82 4.67 -9.53 -7.14
C VAL A 82 5.88 -8.90 -7.82
N SER A 83 7.02 -8.80 -7.12
CA SER A 83 8.29 -8.42 -7.73
C SER A 83 9.01 -9.60 -8.36
N ARG A 84 9.85 -9.35 -9.36
CA ARG A 84 10.80 -10.34 -9.88
C ARG A 84 11.74 -10.83 -8.77
N ARG A 85 12.25 -12.04 -8.93
CA ARG A 85 13.28 -12.58 -8.03
C ARG A 85 14.60 -11.84 -8.24
N GLY A 86 15.33 -11.60 -7.16
CA GLY A 86 16.67 -11.00 -7.21
C GLY A 86 16.72 -9.49 -7.43
N VAL A 87 15.58 -8.80 -7.36
CA VAL A 87 15.52 -7.31 -7.39
C VAL A 87 15.80 -6.74 -6.01
N ALA A 88 16.27 -5.50 -5.95
CA ALA A 88 16.63 -4.83 -4.72
C ALA A 88 15.42 -4.52 -3.84
N CYS A 89 14.27 -4.17 -4.44
CA CYS A 89 13.04 -3.88 -3.71
C CYS A 89 11.99 -4.99 -3.90
N VAL A 90 11.60 -5.62 -2.81
CA VAL A 90 10.55 -6.66 -2.82
C VAL A 90 9.18 -6.02 -2.79
N VAL A 91 8.37 -6.23 -3.84
CA VAL A 91 7.00 -5.73 -3.90
C VAL A 91 6.02 -6.79 -3.38
N ARG A 92 5.25 -6.43 -2.37
CA ARG A 92 4.30 -7.32 -1.68
C ARG A 92 2.87 -6.84 -1.83
N VAL A 93 1.94 -7.80 -1.90
CA VAL A 93 0.50 -7.55 -1.74
C VAL A 93 0.08 -8.17 -0.42
N VAL A 94 -0.37 -7.33 0.50
CA VAL A 94 -0.79 -7.75 1.84
C VAL A 94 -2.28 -7.49 1.99
N ARG A 95 -3.03 -8.54 2.29
CA ARG A 95 -4.46 -8.43 2.57
C ARG A 95 -4.67 -7.80 3.93
N THR A 96 -5.45 -6.74 3.96
CA THR A 96 -5.88 -6.09 5.20
C THR A 96 -7.27 -6.60 5.59
N ASN A 97 -7.45 -6.80 6.88
CA ASN A 97 -8.76 -7.08 7.45
C ASN A 97 -9.09 -5.98 8.46
N GLU A 98 -9.58 -4.85 7.95
CA GLU A 98 -9.94 -3.68 8.76
C GLU A 98 -11.06 -4.01 9.73
N ASP A 99 -12.05 -4.82 9.30
CA ASP A 99 -13.17 -5.27 10.14
C ASP A 99 -12.68 -6.07 11.37
N LEU A 100 -11.68 -6.92 11.18
CA LEU A 100 -11.07 -7.67 12.27
C LEU A 100 -10.36 -6.74 13.26
N MET A 101 -9.70 -5.70 12.78
CA MET A 101 -9.04 -4.72 13.65
C MET A 101 -10.06 -3.90 14.44
N VAL A 102 -11.14 -3.45 13.81
CA VAL A 102 -12.26 -2.78 14.49
C VAL A 102 -12.87 -3.71 15.54
N ALA A 103 -13.16 -4.96 15.19
CA ALA A 103 -13.71 -5.95 16.13
C ALA A 103 -12.77 -6.21 17.31
N ARG A 104 -11.46 -6.34 17.09
CA ARG A 104 -10.46 -6.51 18.16
C ARG A 104 -10.40 -5.31 19.09
N HIS A 105 -10.37 -4.07 18.54
CA HIS A 105 -10.36 -2.86 19.33
C HIS A 105 -11.64 -2.68 20.14
N THR A 106 -12.81 -2.90 19.53
CA THR A 106 -14.10 -2.86 20.21
C THR A 106 -14.13 -3.87 21.38
N ARG A 107 -13.70 -5.10 21.13
CA ARG A 107 -13.62 -6.11 22.19
C ARG A 107 -12.67 -5.69 23.31
N ALA A 108 -11.51 -5.11 23.00
CA ALA A 108 -10.56 -4.65 24.00
C ALA A 108 -11.16 -3.52 24.87
N VAL A 109 -11.89 -2.58 24.27
CA VAL A 109 -12.60 -1.52 24.99
C VAL A 109 -13.68 -2.10 25.91
N LEU A 110 -14.52 -3.00 25.39
CA LEU A 110 -15.59 -3.64 26.17
C LEU A 110 -15.05 -4.50 27.35
N GLN A 111 -13.84 -5.05 27.20
CA GLN A 111 -13.19 -5.85 28.24
C GLN A 111 -12.34 -5.00 29.21
N GLY A 112 -12.45 -3.66 29.18
CA GLY A 112 -11.68 -2.76 30.06
C GLY A 112 -10.18 -2.73 29.78
N ARG A 113 -9.72 -3.28 28.65
CA ARG A 113 -8.32 -3.26 28.21
C ARG A 113 -8.00 -2.09 27.27
N ALA A 114 -8.83 -1.04 27.29
CA ALA A 114 -8.52 0.21 26.65
C ALA A 114 -7.34 0.83 27.41
N GLY A 115 -6.17 0.86 26.76
CA GLY A 115 -4.87 1.17 27.30
C GLY A 115 -4.86 2.19 28.43
N THR A 116 -4.58 1.76 29.60
CA THR A 116 -3.95 2.58 30.61
C THR A 116 -2.59 2.97 30.06
N ASN A 117 -2.54 4.13 29.41
CA ASN A 117 -1.31 4.80 29.09
C ASN A 117 -0.75 5.27 30.45
N ASP A 118 -0.01 4.39 31.10
CA ASP A 118 0.69 4.63 32.37
C ASP A 118 1.88 5.57 32.16
N ARG A 119 1.59 6.78 31.65
CA ARG A 119 2.52 7.90 31.63
C ARG A 119 2.36 8.86 32.82
N ARG A 120 1.50 8.55 33.80
CA ARG A 120 1.25 9.44 34.94
C ARG A 120 1.97 9.05 36.23
N GLN A 121 2.73 7.99 36.28
CA GLN A 121 3.43 7.60 37.51
C GLN A 121 4.91 7.91 37.58
N GLN A 122 5.55 8.41 36.52
CA GLN A 122 6.98 8.75 36.56
C GLN A 122 7.28 10.22 36.89
N CYS A 123 6.30 11.04 37.20
CA CYS A 123 6.53 12.45 37.58
C CYS A 123 6.25 12.79 39.06
N LYS A 124 6.19 11.80 39.96
CA LYS A 124 5.96 12.06 41.40
C LYS A 124 7.06 11.52 42.32
N SER A 125 8.25 11.24 41.78
CA SER A 125 9.41 10.89 42.59
C SER A 125 10.68 11.54 42.02
N ALA A 126 10.71 12.88 42.11
CA ALA A 126 11.93 13.72 42.07
C ALA A 126 11.64 14.99 42.87
#